data_bc15c4e9195a12eb250f6570fadac5ba
#
_entry.id   bc15c4e9195a12eb250f6570fadac5ba
#
_cell.length_a   1.000
_cell.length_b   1.000
_cell.length_c   1.000
_cell.angle_alpha   90.00
_cell.angle_beta   90.00
_cell.angle_gamma   90.00
#
_symmetry.space_group_name_H-M   'P 1'
#
loop_
_entity.id
_entity.type
_entity.pdbx_description
1 polymer ?
#
loop_
_entity_poly.entity_id
_entity_poly.type
_entity_poly.pdbx_seq_one_letter_code
_entity_poly.pdbx_strand_id
1 'polypeptide(L)' 'MNGDPVSWLMVEPGWTVVNAHGKKVGKVDEVLGDEQVDIFHGLVVDGKEILAERVADIHEGEIRLAR' A
#
# COMPACT_ATOMS: atom_id res chain seq x y z
N MET A 1 8.34 -7.02 -16.83
CA MET A 1 8.70 -7.59 -15.55
C MET A 1 8.14 -6.76 -14.41
N ASN A 2 7.56 -7.41 -13.46
CA ASN A 2 7.10 -6.68 -12.29
C ASN A 2 8.28 -6.12 -11.55
N GLY A 3 8.15 -4.93 -11.03
CA GLY A 3 9.22 -4.32 -10.30
C GLY A 3 9.58 -5.10 -9.04
N ASP A 4 10.77 -4.88 -8.55
CA ASP A 4 11.15 -5.41 -7.25
C ASP A 4 10.29 -4.75 -6.17
N PRO A 5 10.16 -5.38 -4.99
CA PRO A 5 9.47 -4.75 -3.87
C PRO A 5 10.10 -3.41 -3.55
N VAL A 6 9.28 -2.44 -3.25
CA VAL A 6 9.76 -1.10 -2.91
C VAL A 6 9.35 -0.73 -1.50
N SER A 7 10.05 0.26 -0.93
CA SER A 7 9.75 0.75 0.40
C SER A 7 8.38 1.44 0.42
N TRP A 8 7.70 1.37 1.57
CA TRP A 8 6.46 2.09 1.77
C TRP A 8 6.64 3.61 1.56
N LEU A 9 7.87 4.10 1.73
CA LEU A 9 8.18 5.53 1.50
C LEU A 9 7.99 5.94 0.05
N MET A 10 7.97 4.97 -0.87
CA MET A 10 7.78 5.24 -2.29
C MET A 10 6.31 5.30 -2.68
N VAL A 11 5.41 4.85 -1.81
CA VAL A 11 3.99 4.79 -2.12
C VAL A 11 3.42 6.19 -2.27
N GLU A 12 2.64 6.39 -3.31
CA GLU A 12 2.02 7.68 -3.60
C GLU A 12 0.51 7.53 -3.72
N PRO A 13 -0.23 8.61 -3.45
CA PRO A 13 -1.66 8.59 -3.73
C PRO A 13 -1.93 8.22 -5.18
N GLY A 14 -2.99 7.46 -5.40
CA GLY A 14 -3.36 7.01 -6.74
C GLY A 14 -2.86 5.63 -7.10
N TRP A 15 -1.92 5.06 -6.34
CA TRP A 15 -1.47 3.69 -6.58
C TRP A 15 -2.63 2.73 -6.36
N THR A 16 -2.66 1.65 -7.15
CA THR A 16 -3.72 0.65 -7.08
C THR A 16 -3.49 -0.29 -5.90
N VAL A 17 -4.57 -0.62 -5.18
CA VAL A 17 -4.52 -1.61 -4.11
C VAL A 17 -5.33 -2.82 -4.54
N VAL A 18 -4.72 -4.01 -4.44
CA VAL A 18 -5.38 -5.27 -4.78
C VAL A 18 -5.36 -6.20 -3.59
N ASN A 19 -6.31 -7.15 -3.54
CA ASN A 19 -6.33 -8.15 -2.48
C ASN A 19 -5.38 -9.30 -2.81
N ALA A 20 -5.34 -10.32 -1.95
CA ALA A 20 -4.44 -11.46 -2.12
C ALA A 20 -4.68 -12.21 -3.43
N HIS A 21 -5.87 -12.08 -4.00
CA HIS A 21 -6.23 -12.73 -5.26
C HIS A 21 -5.97 -11.84 -6.48
N GLY A 22 -5.42 -10.66 -6.27
CA GLY A 22 -5.15 -9.73 -7.36
C GLY A 22 -6.33 -8.90 -7.77
N LYS A 23 -7.44 -8.97 -7.03
CA LYS A 23 -8.63 -8.19 -7.35
C LYS A 23 -8.50 -6.78 -6.79
N LYS A 24 -8.83 -5.79 -7.62
CA LYS A 24 -8.73 -4.38 -7.22
C LYS A 24 -9.64 -4.07 -6.04
N VAL A 25 -9.07 -3.48 -5.00
CA VAL A 25 -9.79 -3.00 -3.83
C VAL A 25 -10.10 -1.51 -3.98
N GLY A 26 -9.15 -0.75 -4.50
CA GLY A 26 -9.30 0.69 -4.67
C GLY A 26 -7.96 1.33 -4.96
N LYS A 27 -7.87 2.63 -4.69
CA LYS A 27 -6.63 3.38 -4.87
C LYS A 27 -6.25 4.06 -3.58
N VAL A 28 -4.93 4.25 -3.39
CA VAL A 28 -4.42 4.94 -2.21
C VAL A 28 -4.88 6.39 -2.23
N ASP A 29 -5.51 6.82 -1.13
CA ASP A 29 -5.85 8.22 -0.90
C ASP A 29 -4.74 8.91 -0.12
N GLU A 30 -4.18 8.18 0.86
CA GLU A 30 -3.18 8.74 1.75
C GLU A 30 -2.34 7.63 2.33
N VAL A 31 -1.06 7.91 2.61
CA VAL A 31 -0.14 7.00 3.27
C VAL A 31 0.06 7.49 4.70
N LEU A 32 -0.13 6.59 5.66
CA LEU A 32 0.00 6.91 7.08
C LEU A 32 1.31 6.32 7.60
N GLY A 33 2.14 7.15 8.20
CA GLY A 33 3.40 6.69 8.75
C GLY A 33 4.27 7.86 9.19
N ASP A 34 5.41 7.51 9.78
CA ASP A 34 6.40 8.48 10.22
C ASP A 34 7.70 8.23 9.46
N GLU A 35 8.00 9.14 8.52
CA GLU A 35 9.18 9.00 7.66
C GLU A 35 10.48 9.11 8.44
N GLN A 36 10.49 9.89 9.52
CA GLN A 36 11.72 10.14 10.27
C GLN A 36 12.24 8.88 10.96
N VAL A 37 11.34 8.02 11.39
CA VAL A 37 11.70 6.77 12.06
C VAL A 37 11.36 5.54 11.22
N ASP A 38 10.96 5.76 9.97
CA ASP A 38 10.66 4.69 9.02
C ASP A 38 9.61 3.71 9.56
N ILE A 39 8.54 4.26 10.14
CA ILE A 39 7.43 3.44 10.65
C ILE A 39 6.22 3.63 9.74
N PHE A 40 5.77 2.53 9.14
CA PHE A 40 4.59 2.50 8.28
C PHE A 40 3.39 2.07 9.10
N HIS A 41 2.38 2.95 9.20
CA HIS A 41 1.17 2.65 9.97
C HIS A 41 0.07 2.04 9.11
N GLY A 42 -0.03 2.43 7.86
CA GLY A 42 -1.06 1.93 6.98
C GLY A 42 -1.38 2.86 5.83
N LEU A 43 -2.51 2.60 5.21
CA LEU A 43 -2.98 3.36 4.05
C LEU A 43 -4.43 3.74 4.26
N VAL A 44 -4.85 4.84 3.61
CA VAL A 44 -6.26 5.14 3.45
C VAL A 44 -6.62 4.81 2.01
N VAL A 45 -7.60 3.94 1.82
CA VAL A 45 -8.05 3.50 0.50
C VAL A 45 -9.56 3.67 0.42
N ASP A 46 -9.99 4.55 -0.48
CA ASP A 46 -11.43 4.86 -0.66
C ASP A 46 -12.08 5.22 0.68
N GLY A 47 -11.39 6.04 1.49
CA GLY A 47 -11.90 6.52 2.76
C GLY A 47 -11.79 5.53 3.90
N LYS A 48 -11.20 4.36 3.68
CA LYS A 48 -11.03 3.34 4.73
C LYS A 48 -9.58 3.16 5.08
N GLU A 49 -9.30 3.06 6.37
CA GLU A 49 -7.95 2.82 6.85
C GLU A 49 -7.62 1.33 6.76
N ILE A 50 -6.46 1.04 6.18
CA ILE A 50 -5.94 -0.33 6.11
C ILE A 50 -4.62 -0.35 6.86
N LEU A 51 -4.54 -1.15 7.92
CA LEU A 51 -3.35 -1.20 8.76
C LEU A 51 -2.18 -1.81 8.00
N ALA A 52 -0.97 -1.37 8.33
CA ALA A 52 0.25 -1.83 7.68
C ALA A 52 0.39 -3.35 7.73
N GLU A 53 -0.06 -3.98 8.81
CA GLU A 53 0.03 -5.44 8.97
C GLU A 53 -0.78 -6.21 7.92
N ARG A 54 -1.71 -5.54 7.24
CA ARG A 54 -2.51 -6.15 6.19
C ARG A 54 -1.86 -6.05 4.83
N VAL A 55 -0.78 -5.29 4.71
CA VAL A 55 -0.06 -5.11 3.46
C VAL A 55 0.95 -6.25 3.32
N ALA A 56 0.83 -7.02 2.25
CA ALA A 56 1.75 -8.14 2.00
C ALA A 56 2.95 -7.70 1.17
N ASP A 57 2.70 -6.98 0.08
CA ASP A 57 3.75 -6.55 -0.83
C ASP A 57 3.48 -5.14 -1.34
N ILE A 58 4.55 -4.40 -1.59
CA ILE A 58 4.49 -3.09 -2.21
C ILE A 58 5.38 -3.14 -3.44
N HIS A 59 4.79 -2.91 -4.60
CA HIS A 59 5.52 -2.79 -5.87
C HIS A 59 5.19 -1.43 -6.46
N GLU A 60 6.02 -0.96 -7.36
CA GLU A 60 5.78 0.34 -7.96
C GLU A 60 4.41 0.37 -8.64
N GLY A 61 3.55 1.27 -8.18
CA GLY A 61 2.21 1.45 -8.73
C GLY A 61 1.15 0.51 -8.17
N GLU A 62 1.54 -0.52 -7.40
CA GLU A 62 0.58 -1.50 -6.91
C GLU A 62 0.92 -1.99 -5.52
N ILE A 63 -0.10 -2.10 -4.68
CA ILE A 63 0.03 -2.62 -3.33
C ILE A 63 -0.87 -3.83 -3.21
N ARG A 64 -0.31 -4.94 -2.72
CA ARG A 64 -1.06 -6.18 -2.53
C ARG A 64 -1.30 -6.41 -1.05
N LEU A 65 -2.54 -6.70 -0.71
CA LEU A 65 -2.93 -7.00 0.67
C LEU A 65 -2.79 -8.49 0.93
N ALA A 66 -2.65 -8.84 2.22
CA ALA A 66 -2.52 -10.23 2.64
C ALA A 66 -3.83 -11.02 2.44
N ARG A 67 -4.95 -10.32 2.30
CA ARG A 67 -6.24 -10.97 2.09
C ARG A 67 -7.02 -10.26 1.01
#